data_040491ebd7f76cbe86db647bd1660b58
#
_entry.id   040491ebd7f76cbe86db647bd1660b58
#
_cell.length_a   1.000
_cell.length_b   1.000
_cell.length_c   1.000
_cell.angle_alpha   90.00
_cell.angle_beta   90.00
_cell.angle_gamma   90.00
#
_symmetry.space_group_name_H-M   'P 1'
#
loop_
_entity.id
_entity.type
_entity.pdbx_description
1 polymer ?
#
loop_
_entity_poly.entity_id
_entity_poly.type
_entity_poly.pdbx_seq_one_letter_code
_entity_poly.pdbx_strand_id
1 'polypeptide(L)'
;MEDRILIADDEKTICSMLSQRLTREGYSCVTACNGKEALARFYQGNFSLIISDIRMPEVDGLELLKSVKAVRPAMMFIIMTAFPEIDIAVEAIHLGVSDFLIKPFDLELVVFSVKRVLEQKRMEEEIESYHKNLRRMVEEGTVELQQAYRTLKKAYLDSVKILAEAIDAKDPYLRGHSDRVRRMSLRIAVSLGFTEERMEILEYGALLHDIGKIGIQDEILRKPGPLSLEEYQTIREHPLIGVRIVEGIEFFKDKIPMIRNHHEHFNGGGYPDGLMGEGIPLEARIIAVPDAFDAMASLRPHRGTMALEDILLEMEKYKGRQFDPKILEIFLQEKIYQL
;
A
#
# COMPACT_ATOMS: atom_id res chain seq x y z
N MET A 1 37.98 3.15 14.70
CA MET A 1 38.80 4.39 14.81
C MET A 1 39.11 4.58 16.27
N GLU A 2 40.30 5.11 16.60
CA GLU A 2 40.65 5.45 17.96
C GLU A 2 39.81 6.65 18.44
N ASP A 3 39.13 6.51 19.60
CA ASP A 3 38.34 7.61 20.15
C ASP A 3 39.28 8.75 20.58
N ARG A 4 39.02 9.94 20.07
CA ARG A 4 39.81 11.15 20.33
C ARG A 4 39.06 12.05 21.31
N ILE A 5 39.77 12.37 22.42
CA ILE A 5 39.21 13.13 23.55
C ILE A 5 39.88 14.51 23.63
N LEU A 6 39.06 15.58 23.72
CA LEU A 6 39.53 16.92 24.02
C LEU A 6 39.37 17.19 25.52
N ILE A 7 40.45 17.58 26.19
CA ILE A 7 40.46 17.88 27.62
C ILE A 7 40.75 19.37 27.78
N ALA A 8 39.89 20.10 28.44
CA ALA A 8 39.99 21.55 28.69
C ALA A 8 40.01 21.80 30.18
N ASP A 9 41.07 22.39 30.67
CA ASP A 9 41.24 22.80 32.09
C ASP A 9 42.34 23.85 32.15
N ASP A 10 42.19 24.91 32.92
CA ASP A 10 43.23 25.93 33.07
C ASP A 10 44.44 25.47 33.93
N GLU A 11 44.22 24.41 34.73
CA GLU A 11 45.28 23.74 35.47
C GLU A 11 46.00 22.70 34.55
N LYS A 12 47.22 23.08 34.07
CA LYS A 12 48.03 22.18 33.23
C LYS A 12 48.33 20.80 33.86
N THR A 13 48.38 20.75 35.19
CA THR A 13 48.59 19.53 35.95
C THR A 13 47.44 18.54 35.76
N ILE A 14 46.19 19.03 35.83
CA ILE A 14 44.98 18.23 35.61
C ILE A 14 44.93 17.73 34.17
N CYS A 15 45.14 18.63 33.20
CA CYS A 15 45.23 18.24 31.79
C CYS A 15 46.24 17.13 31.52
N SER A 16 47.47 17.26 32.09
CA SER A 16 48.54 16.29 31.93
C SER A 16 48.20 14.93 32.57
N MET A 17 47.66 14.97 33.78
CA MET A 17 47.27 13.79 34.55
C MET A 17 46.13 13.00 33.83
N LEU A 18 45.09 13.67 33.39
CA LEU A 18 43.99 13.08 32.66
C LEU A 18 44.45 12.53 31.31
N SER A 19 45.21 13.33 30.56
CA SER A 19 45.75 12.88 29.25
C SER A 19 46.61 11.63 29.39
N GLN A 20 47.52 11.58 30.35
CA GLN A 20 48.35 10.40 30.58
C GLN A 20 47.53 9.17 30.98
N ARG A 21 46.55 9.34 31.88
CA ARG A 21 45.72 8.22 32.34
C ARG A 21 44.84 7.67 31.21
N LEU A 22 44.17 8.54 30.42
CA LEU A 22 43.31 8.15 29.33
C LEU A 22 44.12 7.58 28.15
N THR A 23 45.33 8.09 27.88
CA THR A 23 46.21 7.51 26.85
C THR A 23 46.63 6.08 27.21
N ARG A 24 46.84 5.75 28.49
CA ARG A 24 47.08 4.37 28.93
C ARG A 24 45.89 3.43 28.71
N GLU A 25 44.69 3.97 28.67
CA GLU A 25 43.49 3.22 28.33
C GLU A 25 43.23 3.12 26.80
N GLY A 26 44.14 3.69 25.97
CA GLY A 26 44.07 3.58 24.51
C GLY A 26 43.33 4.73 23.82
N TYR A 27 43.05 5.85 24.51
CA TYR A 27 42.43 7.02 23.92
C TYR A 27 43.48 8.01 23.39
N SER A 28 43.17 8.67 22.26
CA SER A 28 43.97 9.77 21.75
C SER A 28 43.53 11.09 22.41
N CYS A 29 44.39 11.73 23.20
CA CYS A 29 44.05 12.92 23.97
C CYS A 29 44.69 14.19 23.40
N VAL A 30 43.89 15.27 23.33
CA VAL A 30 44.33 16.62 23.02
C VAL A 30 43.94 17.52 24.18
N THR A 31 44.84 18.39 24.65
CA THR A 31 44.55 19.26 25.80
C THR A 31 44.43 20.71 25.35
N ALA A 32 43.66 21.51 26.07
CA ALA A 32 43.48 22.94 25.92
C ALA A 32 43.55 23.63 27.30
N CYS A 33 44.14 24.80 27.39
CA CYS A 33 44.34 25.51 28.67
C CYS A 33 43.24 26.50 28.97
N ASN A 34 42.26 26.67 28.14
CA ASN A 34 41.06 27.50 28.33
C ASN A 34 39.98 27.12 27.31
N GLY A 35 38.77 27.62 27.50
CA GLY A 35 37.63 27.30 26.62
C GLY A 35 37.77 27.84 25.19
N LYS A 36 38.44 28.98 24.99
CA LYS A 36 38.70 29.54 23.66
C LYS A 36 39.64 28.64 22.84
N GLU A 37 40.73 28.14 23.45
CA GLU A 37 41.60 27.19 22.83
C GLU A 37 40.86 25.86 22.54
N ALA A 38 40.03 25.43 23.50
CA ALA A 38 39.21 24.24 23.32
C ALA A 38 38.25 24.34 22.10
N LEU A 39 37.59 25.49 21.95
CA LEU A 39 36.75 25.78 20.77
C LEU A 39 37.57 25.76 19.48
N ALA A 40 38.74 26.42 19.45
CA ALA A 40 39.62 26.43 18.27
C ALA A 40 40.02 25.00 17.85
N ARG A 41 40.41 24.17 18.83
CA ARG A 41 40.73 22.77 18.60
C ARG A 41 39.55 21.91 18.17
N PHE A 42 38.35 22.15 18.74
CA PHE A 42 37.12 21.49 18.38
C PHE A 42 36.75 21.71 16.91
N TYR A 43 36.89 22.94 16.41
CA TYR A 43 36.60 23.25 14.99
C TYR A 43 37.63 22.64 14.02
N GLN A 44 38.88 22.44 14.46
CA GLN A 44 39.96 21.89 13.63
C GLN A 44 40.06 20.35 13.67
N GLY A 45 39.39 19.74 14.66
CA GLY A 45 39.51 18.30 14.90
C GLY A 45 38.20 17.57 14.95
N ASN A 46 38.32 16.25 14.83
CA ASN A 46 37.18 15.36 15.09
C ASN A 46 37.38 14.68 16.44
N PHE A 47 36.49 14.94 17.38
CA PHE A 47 36.54 14.38 18.74
C PHE A 47 35.33 13.50 18.99
N SER A 48 35.53 12.43 19.78
CA SER A 48 34.44 11.58 20.26
C SER A 48 33.82 12.10 21.56
N LEU A 49 34.62 12.81 22.36
CA LEU A 49 34.26 13.30 23.70
C LEU A 49 35.06 14.58 24.03
N ILE A 50 34.40 15.50 24.74
CA ILE A 50 35.05 16.66 25.37
C ILE A 50 34.91 16.50 26.88
N ILE A 51 36.02 16.72 27.62
CA ILE A 51 36.05 16.81 29.09
C ILE A 51 36.45 18.21 29.40
N SER A 52 35.64 19.00 30.12
CA SER A 52 35.96 20.40 30.41
C SER A 52 35.72 20.77 31.85
N ASP A 53 36.66 21.54 32.42
CA ASP A 53 36.37 22.27 33.65
C ASP A 53 35.29 23.33 33.40
N ILE A 54 34.50 23.65 34.44
CA ILE A 54 33.51 24.71 34.38
C ILE A 54 34.19 26.08 34.39
N ARG A 55 35.11 26.28 35.37
CA ARG A 55 35.71 27.58 35.61
C ARG A 55 37.03 27.76 34.90
N MET A 56 36.96 28.28 33.68
CA MET A 56 38.16 28.59 32.88
C MET A 56 38.14 30.05 32.43
N PRO A 57 39.35 30.65 32.22
CA PRO A 57 39.43 32.01 31.69
C PRO A 57 38.97 32.10 30.24
N GLU A 58 38.52 33.28 29.80
CA GLU A 58 38.03 33.67 28.46
C GLU A 58 36.67 33.08 28.11
N VAL A 59 36.56 31.79 28.03
CA VAL A 59 35.34 31.03 27.76
C VAL A 59 35.23 29.94 28.82
N ASP A 60 34.15 29.96 29.58
CA ASP A 60 33.88 28.94 30.59
C ASP A 60 33.36 27.65 30.02
N GLY A 61 33.29 26.60 30.85
CA GLY A 61 32.89 25.27 30.42
C GLY A 61 31.42 25.16 29.95
N LEU A 62 30.50 26.01 30.46
CA LEU A 62 29.11 26.03 30.01
C LEU A 62 28.98 26.77 28.69
N GLU A 63 29.69 27.85 28.46
CA GLU A 63 29.75 28.55 27.18
C GLU A 63 30.38 27.65 26.11
N LEU A 64 31.42 26.87 26.48
CA LEU A 64 32.02 25.86 25.62
C LEU A 64 31.00 24.78 25.25
N LEU A 65 30.28 24.20 26.23
CA LEU A 65 29.24 23.18 26.02
C LEU A 65 28.18 23.72 25.08
N LYS A 66 27.65 24.93 25.34
CA LYS A 66 26.61 25.57 24.53
C LYS A 66 27.05 25.76 23.08
N SER A 67 28.28 26.25 22.87
CA SER A 67 28.86 26.47 21.55
C SER A 67 29.07 25.17 20.78
N VAL A 68 29.55 24.13 21.46
CA VAL A 68 29.78 22.80 20.89
C VAL A 68 28.44 22.14 20.50
N LYS A 69 27.44 22.19 21.41
CA LYS A 69 26.11 21.58 21.16
C LYS A 69 25.33 22.31 20.07
N ALA A 70 25.53 23.60 19.89
CA ALA A 70 24.93 24.36 18.79
C ALA A 70 25.43 23.87 17.40
N VAL A 71 26.67 23.41 17.31
CA VAL A 71 27.28 22.93 16.04
C VAL A 71 27.17 21.42 15.89
N ARG A 72 27.36 20.67 16.97
CA ARG A 72 27.28 19.21 17.01
C ARG A 72 26.42 18.76 18.21
N PRO A 73 25.09 18.73 18.09
CA PRO A 73 24.18 18.37 19.19
C PRO A 73 24.47 16.99 19.82
N ALA A 74 24.93 16.04 19.02
CA ALA A 74 25.27 14.69 19.46
C ALA A 74 26.70 14.56 20.08
N MET A 75 27.46 15.68 20.22
CA MET A 75 28.80 15.62 20.82
C MET A 75 28.70 15.23 22.30
N MET A 76 29.44 14.19 22.69
CA MET A 76 29.55 13.78 24.08
C MET A 76 30.39 14.78 24.86
N PHE A 77 29.91 15.14 26.06
CA PHE A 77 30.53 16.20 26.86
C PHE A 77 30.46 15.84 28.35
N ILE A 78 31.62 15.81 29.02
CA ILE A 78 31.75 15.63 30.48
C ILE A 78 32.20 16.92 31.07
N ILE A 79 31.55 17.39 32.16
CA ILE A 79 31.91 18.58 32.92
C ILE A 79 32.64 18.16 34.18
N MET A 80 33.76 18.83 34.48
CA MET A 80 34.47 18.76 35.75
C MET A 80 34.13 20.02 36.60
N THR A 81 33.84 19.85 37.90
CA THR A 81 33.51 20.97 38.78
C THR A 81 34.06 20.73 40.20
N ALA A 82 34.56 21.79 40.84
CA ALA A 82 34.98 21.77 42.27
C ALA A 82 33.77 21.96 43.21
N PHE A 83 32.69 22.65 42.76
CA PHE A 83 31.51 22.91 43.54
C PHE A 83 30.25 22.62 42.68
N PRO A 84 29.41 21.67 43.09
CA PRO A 84 28.14 21.42 42.41
C PRO A 84 27.12 22.50 42.84
N GLU A 85 27.20 23.70 42.21
CA GLU A 85 26.12 24.66 42.29
C GLU A 85 24.92 24.11 41.53
N ILE A 86 23.77 23.97 42.20
CA ILE A 86 22.57 23.32 41.63
C ILE A 86 22.16 23.99 40.32
N ASP A 87 22.21 25.29 40.25
CA ASP A 87 21.81 26.07 39.07
C ASP A 87 22.69 25.75 37.84
N ILE A 88 23.99 25.63 38.03
CA ILE A 88 24.95 25.28 36.98
C ILE A 88 24.73 23.83 36.49
N ALA A 89 24.48 22.91 37.42
CA ALA A 89 24.21 21.51 37.08
C ALA A 89 22.91 21.39 36.30
N VAL A 90 21.85 22.08 36.67
CA VAL A 90 20.57 22.10 35.95
C VAL A 90 20.73 22.69 34.55
N GLU A 91 21.46 23.79 34.39
CA GLU A 91 21.73 24.38 33.08
C GLU A 91 22.52 23.44 32.18
N ALA A 92 23.56 22.80 32.68
CA ALA A 92 24.36 21.83 31.91
C ALA A 92 23.55 20.61 31.50
N ILE A 93 22.63 20.12 32.35
CA ILE A 93 21.70 19.03 32.00
C ILE A 93 20.77 19.47 30.85
N HIS A 94 20.20 20.64 30.91
CA HIS A 94 19.36 21.19 29.86
C HIS A 94 20.12 21.37 28.52
N LEU A 95 21.42 21.67 28.61
CA LEU A 95 22.31 21.77 27.45
C LEU A 95 22.75 20.41 26.92
N GLY A 96 22.41 19.30 27.59
CA GLY A 96 22.70 17.94 27.14
C GLY A 96 24.12 17.48 27.48
N VAL A 97 24.64 17.82 28.66
CA VAL A 97 25.89 17.24 29.20
C VAL A 97 25.69 15.71 29.34
N SER A 98 26.73 14.95 29.07
CA SER A 98 26.67 13.48 29.14
C SER A 98 26.99 12.96 30.56
N ASP A 99 27.85 13.65 31.30
CA ASP A 99 28.23 13.31 32.67
C ASP A 99 28.88 14.45 33.43
N PHE A 100 28.99 14.30 34.76
CA PHE A 100 29.66 15.25 35.69
C PHE A 100 30.74 14.53 36.49
N LEU A 101 31.89 15.22 36.71
CA LEU A 101 32.96 14.77 37.57
C LEU A 101 33.19 15.86 38.65
N ILE A 102 33.02 15.50 39.91
CA ILE A 102 33.24 16.43 41.04
C ILE A 102 34.69 16.34 41.51
N LYS A 103 35.41 17.47 41.48
CA LYS A 103 36.77 17.60 42.00
C LYS A 103 36.73 17.66 43.55
N PRO A 104 37.62 16.97 44.30
CA PRO A 104 38.69 16.07 43.79
C PRO A 104 38.08 14.71 43.36
N PHE A 105 38.52 14.19 42.23
CA PHE A 105 38.06 12.88 41.70
C PHE A 105 39.20 11.87 41.64
N ASP A 106 38.83 10.60 41.73
CA ASP A 106 39.73 9.50 41.45
C ASP A 106 39.85 9.33 39.91
N LEU A 107 41.05 9.05 39.42
CA LEU A 107 41.32 8.77 38.00
C LEU A 107 40.55 7.54 37.47
N GLU A 108 40.27 6.57 38.32
CA GLU A 108 39.45 5.41 37.96
C GLU A 108 38.00 5.83 37.69
N LEU A 109 37.45 6.79 38.43
CA LEU A 109 36.13 7.34 38.18
C LEU A 109 36.04 8.07 36.84
N VAL A 110 37.10 8.81 36.47
CA VAL A 110 37.21 9.47 35.17
C VAL A 110 37.20 8.45 34.04
N VAL A 111 38.03 7.38 34.14
CA VAL A 111 38.06 6.32 33.15
C VAL A 111 36.70 5.63 33.00
N PHE A 112 36.05 5.35 34.12
CA PHE A 112 34.71 4.75 34.12
C PHE A 112 33.68 5.65 33.42
N SER A 113 33.66 6.93 33.74
CA SER A 113 32.74 7.91 33.14
C SER A 113 33.00 8.02 31.62
N VAL A 114 34.28 8.12 31.20
CA VAL A 114 34.63 8.18 29.77
C VAL A 114 34.16 6.93 29.03
N LYS A 115 34.43 5.73 29.59
CA LYS A 115 33.99 4.47 28.99
C LYS A 115 32.50 4.41 28.82
N ARG A 116 31.75 4.76 29.88
CA ARG A 116 30.27 4.76 29.86
C ARG A 116 29.71 5.72 28.81
N VAL A 117 30.23 6.95 28.73
CA VAL A 117 29.75 7.97 27.80
C VAL A 117 30.08 7.58 26.34
N LEU A 118 31.24 7.03 26.08
CA LEU A 118 31.62 6.57 24.74
C LEU A 118 30.82 5.33 24.32
N GLU A 119 30.55 4.42 25.25
CA GLU A 119 29.67 3.27 24.99
C GLU A 119 28.25 3.68 24.66
N GLN A 120 27.70 4.63 25.43
CA GLN A 120 26.38 5.21 25.12
C GLN A 120 26.35 5.80 23.70
N LYS A 121 27.37 6.58 23.32
CA LYS A 121 27.49 7.12 21.95
C LYS A 121 27.45 6.02 20.88
N ARG A 122 28.24 4.96 21.08
CA ARG A 122 28.27 3.84 20.13
C ARG A 122 26.93 3.16 19.99
N MET A 123 26.22 2.94 21.10
CA MET A 123 24.87 2.37 21.09
C MET A 123 23.87 3.28 20.33
N GLU A 124 23.94 4.59 20.54
CA GLU A 124 23.09 5.56 19.86
C GLU A 124 23.35 5.54 18.33
N GLU A 125 24.63 5.54 17.91
CA GLU A 125 25.03 5.45 16.49
C GLU A 125 24.60 4.11 15.85
N GLU A 126 24.71 3.01 16.58
CA GLU A 126 24.26 1.68 16.12
C GLU A 126 22.74 1.62 15.94
N ILE A 127 21.98 2.14 16.91
CA ILE A 127 20.52 2.23 16.85
C ILE A 127 20.09 3.07 15.65
N GLU A 128 20.72 4.22 15.43
CA GLU A 128 20.38 5.08 14.27
C GLU A 128 20.66 4.38 12.93
N SER A 129 21.81 3.71 12.84
CA SER A 129 22.18 2.89 11.67
C SER A 129 21.16 1.76 11.43
N TYR A 130 20.76 1.07 12.52
CA TYR A 130 19.78 0.00 12.46
C TYR A 130 18.42 0.51 11.99
N HIS A 131 17.96 1.62 12.56
CA HIS A 131 16.71 2.25 12.13
C HIS A 131 16.71 2.66 10.66
N LYS A 132 17.81 3.22 10.18
CA LYS A 132 17.97 3.58 8.76
C LYS A 132 17.88 2.36 7.84
N ASN A 133 18.57 1.28 8.21
CA ASN A 133 18.52 0.04 7.45
C ASN A 133 17.13 -0.60 7.46
N LEU A 134 16.47 -0.60 8.62
CA LEU A 134 15.11 -1.14 8.75
C LEU A 134 14.11 -0.38 7.89
N ARG A 135 14.15 0.96 7.90
CA ARG A 135 13.30 1.78 7.03
C ARG A 135 13.49 1.42 5.56
N ARG A 136 14.74 1.32 5.10
CA ARG A 136 15.04 0.93 3.73
C ARG A 136 14.47 -0.45 3.38
N MET A 137 14.66 -1.45 4.25
CA MET A 137 14.11 -2.80 4.03
C MET A 137 12.58 -2.81 3.96
N VAL A 138 11.91 -2.01 4.81
CA VAL A 138 10.44 -1.88 4.78
C VAL A 138 9.99 -1.23 3.47
N GLU A 139 10.64 -0.17 3.03
CA GLU A 139 10.31 0.51 1.76
C GLU A 139 10.50 -0.43 0.56
N GLU A 140 11.66 -1.10 0.46
CA GLU A 140 11.97 -2.06 -0.60
C GLU A 140 10.95 -3.23 -0.60
N GLY A 141 10.70 -3.84 0.56
CA GLY A 141 9.74 -4.93 0.69
C GLY A 141 8.29 -4.52 0.37
N THR A 142 7.92 -3.28 0.69
CA THR A 142 6.59 -2.76 0.34
C THR A 142 6.43 -2.62 -1.18
N VAL A 143 7.44 -2.11 -1.86
CA VAL A 143 7.43 -1.98 -3.33
C VAL A 143 7.37 -3.35 -4.00
N GLU A 144 8.19 -4.31 -3.55
CA GLU A 144 8.19 -5.68 -4.08
C GLU A 144 6.83 -6.37 -3.88
N LEU A 145 6.24 -6.23 -2.68
CA LEU A 145 4.92 -6.78 -2.39
C LEU A 145 3.83 -6.20 -3.29
N GLN A 146 3.84 -4.88 -3.50
CA GLN A 146 2.90 -4.23 -4.40
C GLN A 146 3.03 -4.70 -5.85
N GLN A 147 4.26 -4.89 -6.33
CA GLN A 147 4.52 -5.41 -7.68
C GLN A 147 4.05 -6.87 -7.82
N ALA A 148 4.36 -7.72 -6.84
CA ALA A 148 3.92 -9.11 -6.81
C ALA A 148 2.39 -9.20 -6.79
N TYR A 149 1.73 -8.38 -5.96
CA TYR A 149 0.27 -8.32 -5.90
C TYR A 149 -0.37 -7.92 -7.25
N ARG A 150 0.15 -6.88 -7.91
CA ARG A 150 -0.34 -6.45 -9.23
C ARG A 150 -0.14 -7.53 -10.28
N THR A 151 1.00 -8.20 -10.27
CA THR A 151 1.29 -9.30 -11.21
C THR A 151 0.34 -10.48 -10.99
N LEU A 152 0.13 -10.87 -9.74
CA LEU A 152 -0.80 -11.94 -9.38
C LEU A 152 -2.23 -11.60 -9.79
N LYS A 153 -2.68 -10.39 -9.49
CA LYS A 153 -4.02 -9.90 -9.86
C LYS A 153 -4.23 -9.96 -11.38
N LYS A 154 -3.24 -9.51 -12.15
CA LYS A 154 -3.30 -9.59 -13.62
C LYS A 154 -3.36 -11.02 -14.12
N ALA A 155 -2.49 -11.89 -13.63
CA ALA A 155 -2.48 -13.31 -14.01
C ALA A 155 -3.80 -14.01 -13.69
N TYR A 156 -4.42 -13.64 -12.55
CA TYR A 156 -5.72 -14.17 -12.17
C TYR A 156 -6.82 -13.72 -13.13
N LEU A 157 -6.89 -12.42 -13.47
CA LEU A 157 -7.84 -11.91 -14.46
C LEU A 157 -7.65 -12.54 -15.83
N ASP A 158 -6.42 -12.69 -16.28
CA ASP A 158 -6.12 -13.34 -17.56
C ASP A 158 -6.58 -14.82 -17.56
N SER A 159 -6.43 -15.53 -16.44
CA SER A 159 -6.95 -16.90 -16.29
C SER A 159 -8.48 -16.96 -16.37
N VAL A 160 -9.17 -16.01 -15.73
CA VAL A 160 -10.64 -15.92 -15.79
C VAL A 160 -11.11 -15.59 -17.22
N LYS A 161 -10.39 -14.73 -17.95
CA LYS A 161 -10.68 -14.44 -19.36
C LYS A 161 -10.56 -15.68 -20.24
N ILE A 162 -9.51 -16.47 -20.05
CA ILE A 162 -9.33 -17.72 -20.80
C ILE A 162 -10.48 -18.68 -20.51
N LEU A 163 -10.95 -18.77 -19.26
CA LEU A 163 -12.11 -19.59 -18.91
C LEU A 163 -13.39 -19.09 -19.60
N ALA A 164 -13.63 -17.77 -19.61
CA ALA A 164 -14.76 -17.17 -20.30
C ALA A 164 -14.71 -17.44 -21.81
N GLU A 165 -13.54 -17.28 -22.44
CA GLU A 165 -13.33 -17.59 -23.85
C GLU A 165 -13.58 -19.08 -24.17
N ALA A 166 -13.20 -19.97 -23.25
CA ALA A 166 -13.47 -21.42 -23.41
C ALA A 166 -14.96 -21.76 -23.35
N ILE A 167 -15.73 -20.98 -22.55
CA ILE A 167 -17.19 -21.11 -22.47
C ILE A 167 -17.83 -20.52 -23.71
N ASP A 168 -17.42 -19.33 -24.13
CA ASP A 168 -17.88 -18.72 -25.39
C ASP A 168 -17.64 -19.66 -26.60
N ALA A 169 -16.54 -20.46 -26.59
CA ALA A 169 -16.24 -21.43 -27.66
C ALA A 169 -17.20 -22.62 -27.71
N LYS A 170 -17.96 -22.92 -26.63
CA LYS A 170 -19.03 -23.93 -26.65
C LYS A 170 -20.21 -23.49 -27.53
N ASP A 171 -20.48 -22.19 -27.55
CA ASP A 171 -21.50 -21.59 -28.40
C ASP A 171 -20.82 -20.87 -29.58
N PRO A 172 -20.85 -21.40 -30.80
CA PRO A 172 -20.15 -20.81 -31.96
C PRO A 172 -20.57 -19.35 -32.26
N TYR A 173 -21.71 -18.94 -31.74
CA TYR A 173 -22.31 -17.62 -31.98
C TYR A 173 -21.88 -16.58 -30.93
N LEU A 174 -21.27 -17.00 -29.84
CA LEU A 174 -20.87 -16.16 -28.72
C LEU A 174 -19.38 -15.84 -28.67
N ARG A 175 -18.62 -16.11 -29.72
CA ARG A 175 -17.17 -15.87 -29.70
C ARG A 175 -16.83 -14.43 -29.31
N GLY A 176 -16.14 -14.25 -28.17
CA GLY A 176 -15.77 -12.95 -27.61
C GLY A 176 -16.93 -12.18 -26.97
N HIS A 177 -18.09 -12.82 -26.78
CA HIS A 177 -19.26 -12.25 -26.13
C HIS A 177 -18.96 -11.76 -24.73
N SER A 178 -18.43 -12.61 -23.88
CA SER A 178 -18.12 -12.28 -22.49
C SER A 178 -17.20 -11.04 -22.35
N ASP A 179 -16.20 -10.87 -23.25
CA ASP A 179 -15.35 -9.67 -23.23
C ASP A 179 -16.08 -8.40 -23.73
N ARG A 180 -16.93 -8.53 -24.75
CA ARG A 180 -17.74 -7.37 -25.19
C ARG A 180 -18.72 -6.92 -24.12
N VAL A 181 -19.46 -7.85 -23.49
CA VAL A 181 -20.34 -7.58 -22.36
C VAL A 181 -19.58 -6.93 -21.22
N ARG A 182 -18.43 -7.47 -20.86
CA ARG A 182 -17.55 -6.87 -19.82
C ARG A 182 -17.18 -5.42 -20.14
N ARG A 183 -16.68 -5.13 -21.34
CA ARG A 183 -16.25 -3.77 -21.73
C ARG A 183 -17.41 -2.78 -21.65
N MET A 184 -18.56 -3.15 -22.19
CA MET A 184 -19.76 -2.31 -22.16
C MET A 184 -20.29 -2.11 -20.74
N SER A 185 -20.31 -3.16 -19.91
CA SER A 185 -20.73 -3.07 -18.50
C SER A 185 -19.84 -2.15 -17.69
N LEU A 186 -18.50 -2.26 -17.85
CA LEU A 186 -17.55 -1.38 -17.18
C LEU A 186 -17.74 0.08 -17.60
N ARG A 187 -18.06 0.34 -18.86
CA ARG A 187 -18.33 1.70 -19.32
C ARG A 187 -19.58 2.30 -18.66
N ILE A 188 -20.65 1.52 -18.53
CA ILE A 188 -21.85 1.93 -17.78
C ILE A 188 -21.50 2.24 -16.32
N ALA A 189 -20.68 1.39 -15.69
CA ALA A 189 -20.28 1.55 -14.29
C ALA A 189 -19.44 2.81 -14.05
N VAL A 190 -18.57 3.21 -15.01
CA VAL A 190 -17.86 4.49 -14.96
C VAL A 190 -18.84 5.66 -14.89
N SER A 191 -19.87 5.66 -15.72
CA SER A 191 -20.89 6.72 -15.76
C SER A 191 -21.77 6.74 -14.50
N LEU A 192 -21.87 5.61 -13.80
CA LEU A 192 -22.52 5.49 -12.49
C LEU A 192 -21.62 5.85 -11.32
N GLY A 193 -20.32 6.14 -11.53
CA GLY A 193 -19.37 6.53 -10.49
C GLY A 193 -18.92 5.37 -9.60
N PHE A 194 -18.78 4.17 -10.13
CA PHE A 194 -18.27 3.02 -9.35
C PHE A 194 -16.86 3.25 -8.88
N THR A 195 -16.57 2.78 -7.65
CA THR A 195 -15.20 2.71 -7.11
C THR A 195 -14.40 1.63 -7.83
N GLU A 196 -13.06 1.68 -7.74
CA GLU A 196 -12.18 0.65 -8.33
C GLU A 196 -12.54 -0.77 -7.85
N GLU A 197 -12.88 -0.92 -6.56
CA GLU A 197 -13.29 -2.19 -5.98
C GLU A 197 -14.59 -2.72 -6.62
N ARG A 198 -15.63 -1.87 -6.76
CA ARG A 198 -16.88 -2.27 -7.42
C ARG A 198 -16.70 -2.53 -8.91
N MET A 199 -15.80 -1.78 -9.57
CA MET A 199 -15.45 -2.01 -10.97
C MET A 199 -14.83 -3.42 -11.14
N GLU A 200 -13.93 -3.82 -10.23
CA GLU A 200 -13.33 -5.14 -10.24
C GLU A 200 -14.37 -6.26 -10.05
N ILE A 201 -15.27 -6.11 -9.08
CA ILE A 201 -16.36 -7.06 -8.84
C ILE A 201 -17.20 -7.24 -10.10
N LEU A 202 -17.59 -6.14 -10.74
CA LEU A 202 -18.35 -6.17 -11.98
C LEU A 202 -17.57 -6.80 -13.13
N GLU A 203 -16.27 -6.54 -13.23
CA GLU A 203 -15.42 -7.09 -14.30
C GLU A 203 -15.43 -8.63 -14.29
N TYR A 204 -15.20 -9.23 -13.12
CA TYR A 204 -15.25 -10.68 -12.98
C TYR A 204 -16.67 -11.24 -13.16
N GLY A 205 -17.68 -10.57 -12.63
CA GLY A 205 -19.08 -10.97 -12.79
C GLY A 205 -19.51 -10.98 -14.25
N ALA A 206 -19.15 -9.94 -15.00
CA ALA A 206 -19.48 -9.86 -16.43
C ALA A 206 -18.72 -10.90 -17.28
N LEU A 207 -17.48 -11.26 -16.91
CA LEU A 207 -16.76 -12.35 -17.59
C LEU A 207 -17.37 -13.72 -17.34
N LEU A 208 -17.92 -13.94 -16.14
CA LEU A 208 -18.37 -15.25 -15.68
C LEU A 208 -19.89 -15.41 -15.63
N HIS A 209 -20.67 -14.40 -16.06
CA HIS A 209 -22.13 -14.48 -15.96
C HIS A 209 -22.70 -15.75 -16.59
N ASP A 210 -22.12 -16.16 -17.67
CA ASP A 210 -22.49 -17.34 -18.48
C ASP A 210 -21.72 -18.63 -18.15
N ILE A 211 -20.90 -18.67 -17.09
CA ILE A 211 -20.06 -19.85 -16.79
C ILE A 211 -20.86 -21.15 -16.67
N GLY A 212 -22.11 -21.05 -16.24
CA GLY A 212 -22.98 -22.21 -16.09
C GLY A 212 -23.37 -22.90 -17.40
N LYS A 213 -23.15 -22.27 -18.56
CA LYS A 213 -23.36 -22.88 -19.86
C LYS A 213 -22.45 -24.10 -20.08
N ILE A 214 -21.37 -24.24 -19.32
CA ILE A 214 -20.52 -25.43 -19.32
C ILE A 214 -21.31 -26.71 -18.96
N GLY A 215 -22.34 -26.58 -18.13
CA GLY A 215 -23.22 -27.67 -17.70
C GLY A 215 -24.39 -27.95 -18.64
N ILE A 216 -24.56 -27.17 -19.71
CA ILE A 216 -25.60 -27.38 -20.70
C ILE A 216 -25.09 -28.25 -21.85
N GLN A 217 -25.91 -29.18 -22.33
CA GLN A 217 -25.56 -30.09 -23.44
C GLN A 217 -25.34 -29.31 -24.74
N ASP A 218 -24.29 -29.69 -25.50
CA ASP A 218 -23.91 -29.01 -26.75
C ASP A 218 -25.01 -29.06 -27.79
N GLU A 219 -25.80 -30.16 -27.83
CA GLU A 219 -26.92 -30.36 -28.73
C GLU A 219 -28.01 -29.28 -28.53
N ILE A 220 -28.22 -28.83 -27.31
CA ILE A 220 -29.18 -27.75 -26.98
C ILE A 220 -28.61 -26.39 -27.35
N LEU A 221 -27.36 -26.09 -26.94
CA LEU A 221 -26.71 -24.81 -27.21
C LEU A 221 -26.51 -24.55 -28.71
N ARG A 222 -26.21 -25.60 -29.47
CA ARG A 222 -25.89 -25.52 -30.91
C ARG A 222 -27.06 -25.90 -31.81
N LYS A 223 -28.26 -26.09 -31.27
CA LYS A 223 -29.42 -26.52 -32.02
C LYS A 223 -29.71 -25.56 -33.16
N PRO A 224 -29.74 -26.04 -34.42
CA PRO A 224 -30.10 -25.22 -35.56
C PRO A 224 -31.63 -25.09 -35.69
N GLY A 225 -32.33 -24.45 -34.79
CA GLY A 225 -33.76 -24.30 -34.81
C GLY A 225 -34.33 -23.76 -33.51
N PRO A 226 -35.62 -23.42 -33.47
CA PRO A 226 -36.26 -22.98 -32.25
C PRO A 226 -36.16 -24.09 -31.18
N LEU A 227 -35.89 -23.63 -29.95
CA LEU A 227 -35.85 -24.50 -28.78
C LEU A 227 -37.24 -24.97 -28.41
N SER A 228 -37.39 -26.22 -27.96
CA SER A 228 -38.60 -26.67 -27.27
C SER A 228 -38.73 -25.95 -25.89
N LEU A 229 -39.90 -26.04 -25.28
CA LEU A 229 -40.08 -25.49 -23.92
C LEU A 229 -39.12 -26.16 -22.89
N GLU A 230 -38.90 -27.46 -23.04
CA GLU A 230 -37.98 -28.21 -22.14
C GLU A 230 -36.53 -27.78 -22.33
N GLU A 231 -36.10 -27.68 -23.60
CA GLU A 231 -34.75 -27.21 -23.93
C GLU A 231 -34.52 -25.76 -23.44
N TYR A 232 -35.52 -24.91 -23.60
CA TYR A 232 -35.45 -23.54 -23.10
C TYR A 232 -35.38 -23.51 -21.56
N GLN A 233 -36.12 -24.35 -20.86
CA GLN A 233 -36.03 -24.49 -19.41
C GLN A 233 -34.62 -24.95 -18.97
N THR A 234 -34.03 -25.90 -19.70
CA THR A 234 -32.68 -26.37 -19.45
C THR A 234 -31.66 -25.24 -19.59
N ILE A 235 -31.77 -24.38 -20.62
CA ILE A 235 -30.89 -23.20 -20.74
C ILE A 235 -31.07 -22.23 -19.58
N ARG A 236 -32.31 -22.02 -19.10
CA ARG A 236 -32.57 -21.14 -17.95
C ARG A 236 -31.95 -21.61 -16.64
N GLU A 237 -31.45 -22.84 -16.57
CA GLU A 237 -30.71 -23.35 -15.40
C GLU A 237 -29.27 -22.87 -15.33
N HIS A 238 -28.66 -22.31 -16.41
CA HIS A 238 -27.25 -21.96 -16.42
C HIS A 238 -26.86 -20.96 -15.32
N PRO A 239 -27.67 -19.95 -14.88
CA PRO A 239 -27.31 -19.10 -13.78
C PRO A 239 -27.12 -19.87 -12.48
N LEU A 240 -28.00 -20.84 -12.20
CA LEU A 240 -27.91 -21.70 -11.02
C LEU A 240 -26.74 -22.70 -11.09
N ILE A 241 -26.45 -23.23 -12.29
CA ILE A 241 -25.27 -24.06 -12.53
C ILE A 241 -24.01 -23.23 -12.32
N GLY A 242 -24.00 -21.98 -12.83
CA GLY A 242 -22.87 -21.07 -12.66
C GLY A 242 -22.59 -20.78 -11.20
N VAL A 243 -23.62 -20.53 -10.38
CA VAL A 243 -23.47 -20.38 -8.93
C VAL A 243 -22.80 -21.60 -8.31
N ARG A 244 -23.31 -22.83 -8.62
CA ARG A 244 -22.74 -24.08 -8.07
C ARG A 244 -21.26 -24.28 -8.43
N ILE A 245 -20.83 -23.78 -9.60
CA ILE A 245 -19.42 -23.89 -10.02
C ILE A 245 -18.52 -22.98 -9.17
N VAL A 246 -18.99 -21.78 -8.82
CA VAL A 246 -18.13 -20.74 -8.19
C VAL A 246 -18.34 -20.61 -6.68
N GLU A 247 -19.44 -21.12 -6.09
CA GLU A 247 -19.81 -20.87 -4.68
C GLU A 247 -18.79 -21.37 -3.65
N GLY A 248 -18.00 -22.38 -4.00
CA GLY A 248 -16.93 -22.91 -3.15
C GLY A 248 -15.67 -22.04 -3.07
N ILE A 249 -15.58 -20.99 -3.88
CA ILE A 249 -14.39 -20.13 -3.98
C ILE A 249 -14.71 -18.77 -3.34
N GLU A 250 -14.03 -18.46 -2.21
CA GLU A 250 -14.25 -17.23 -1.44
C GLU A 250 -14.20 -15.96 -2.30
N PHE A 251 -13.26 -15.91 -3.22
CA PHE A 251 -13.06 -14.77 -4.14
C PHE A 251 -14.30 -14.46 -5.00
N PHE A 252 -15.17 -15.43 -5.27
CA PHE A 252 -16.33 -15.21 -6.13
C PHE A 252 -17.63 -14.92 -5.37
N LYS A 253 -17.64 -14.93 -4.05
CA LYS A 253 -18.87 -14.74 -3.26
C LYS A 253 -19.63 -13.47 -3.60
N ASP A 254 -18.94 -12.35 -3.76
CA ASP A 254 -19.51 -11.05 -4.13
C ASP A 254 -19.89 -10.95 -5.63
N LYS A 255 -19.47 -11.89 -6.47
CA LYS A 255 -19.83 -12.00 -7.89
C LYS A 255 -21.02 -12.91 -8.12
N ILE A 256 -21.37 -13.79 -7.15
CA ILE A 256 -22.52 -14.71 -7.25
C ILE A 256 -23.84 -14.01 -7.59
N PRO A 257 -24.20 -12.86 -6.99
CA PRO A 257 -25.44 -12.18 -7.34
C PRO A 257 -25.56 -11.79 -8.82
N MET A 258 -24.45 -11.45 -9.47
CA MET A 258 -24.42 -11.15 -10.90
C MET A 258 -24.63 -12.40 -11.76
N ILE A 259 -23.89 -13.46 -11.46
CA ILE A 259 -23.98 -14.75 -12.15
C ILE A 259 -25.39 -15.32 -12.04
N ARG A 260 -26.00 -15.20 -10.85
CA ARG A 260 -27.34 -15.71 -10.57
C ARG A 260 -28.45 -14.89 -11.27
N ASN A 261 -28.35 -13.54 -11.22
CA ASN A 261 -29.49 -12.66 -11.48
C ASN A 261 -29.38 -11.82 -12.77
N HIS A 262 -28.42 -12.07 -13.66
CA HIS A 262 -28.26 -11.28 -14.89
C HIS A 262 -29.41 -11.45 -15.89
N HIS A 263 -30.25 -12.46 -15.73
CA HIS A 263 -31.46 -12.65 -16.51
C HIS A 263 -32.75 -12.27 -15.78
N GLU A 264 -32.64 -11.58 -14.66
CA GLU A 264 -33.81 -10.96 -14.06
C GLU A 264 -34.29 -9.78 -14.89
N HIS A 265 -35.60 -9.64 -15.01
CA HIS A 265 -36.24 -8.52 -15.70
C HIS A 265 -36.66 -7.46 -14.70
N PHE A 266 -36.50 -6.20 -15.06
CA PHE A 266 -36.79 -5.09 -14.16
C PHE A 266 -38.27 -5.10 -13.66
N ASN A 267 -39.22 -5.66 -14.45
CA ASN A 267 -40.61 -5.84 -14.08
C ASN A 267 -40.94 -7.16 -13.35
N GLY A 268 -39.96 -7.96 -12.98
CA GLY A 268 -40.13 -9.24 -12.26
C GLY A 268 -40.48 -10.44 -13.15
N GLY A 269 -40.49 -10.28 -14.48
CA GLY A 269 -40.75 -11.38 -15.43
C GLY A 269 -39.55 -12.23 -15.80
N GLY A 270 -38.39 -12.01 -15.12
CA GLY A 270 -37.13 -12.71 -15.36
C GLY A 270 -36.98 -14.03 -14.63
N TYR A 271 -35.75 -14.49 -14.49
CA TYR A 271 -35.38 -15.73 -13.78
C TYR A 271 -33.96 -15.63 -13.21
N PRO A 272 -33.57 -16.44 -12.20
CA PRO A 272 -34.29 -17.58 -11.61
C PRO A 272 -35.24 -17.21 -10.46
N ASP A 273 -35.06 -16.02 -9.84
CA ASP A 273 -35.70 -15.67 -8.56
C ASP A 273 -36.95 -14.80 -8.73
N GLY A 274 -37.18 -14.23 -9.91
CA GLY A 274 -38.30 -13.32 -10.20
C GLY A 274 -38.18 -11.98 -9.45
N LEU A 275 -36.95 -11.52 -9.24
CA LEU A 275 -36.70 -10.22 -8.60
C LEU A 275 -37.18 -9.06 -9.46
N MET A 276 -37.62 -7.97 -8.82
CA MET A 276 -38.18 -6.81 -9.50
C MET A 276 -37.50 -5.50 -9.07
N GLY A 277 -37.29 -4.61 -10.03
CA GLY A 277 -36.81 -3.25 -9.80
C GLY A 277 -35.42 -3.23 -9.12
N GLU A 278 -35.34 -2.45 -8.06
CA GLU A 278 -34.08 -2.34 -7.27
C GLU A 278 -33.78 -3.56 -6.38
N GLY A 279 -34.70 -4.51 -6.27
CA GLY A 279 -34.43 -5.79 -5.65
C GLY A 279 -33.46 -6.66 -6.46
N ILE A 280 -33.29 -6.37 -7.77
CA ILE A 280 -32.24 -6.98 -8.60
C ILE A 280 -30.91 -6.31 -8.28
N PRO A 281 -29.83 -7.05 -8.02
CA PRO A 281 -28.50 -6.47 -7.81
C PRO A 281 -28.12 -5.49 -8.93
N LEU A 282 -27.58 -4.33 -8.58
CA LEU A 282 -27.29 -3.27 -9.57
C LEU A 282 -26.36 -3.77 -10.67
N GLU A 283 -25.34 -4.52 -10.28
CA GLU A 283 -24.36 -5.10 -11.20
C GLU A 283 -25.00 -6.10 -12.19
N ALA A 284 -26.00 -6.88 -11.74
CA ALA A 284 -26.78 -7.77 -12.60
C ALA A 284 -27.63 -6.98 -13.60
N ARG A 285 -28.28 -5.89 -13.15
CA ARG A 285 -29.02 -4.96 -14.04
C ARG A 285 -28.10 -4.31 -15.09
N ILE A 286 -26.84 -4.00 -14.71
CA ILE A 286 -25.84 -3.46 -15.63
C ILE A 286 -25.48 -4.49 -16.69
N ILE A 287 -25.21 -5.75 -16.31
CA ILE A 287 -24.83 -6.81 -17.25
C ILE A 287 -25.97 -7.13 -18.22
N ALA A 288 -27.22 -7.15 -17.77
CA ALA A 288 -28.38 -7.50 -18.58
C ALA A 288 -28.55 -6.66 -19.85
N VAL A 289 -28.12 -5.39 -19.84
CA VAL A 289 -28.25 -4.48 -20.99
C VAL A 289 -27.24 -4.84 -22.10
N PRO A 290 -25.92 -4.89 -21.86
CA PRO A 290 -24.94 -5.32 -22.86
C PRO A 290 -25.14 -6.77 -23.33
N ASP A 291 -25.52 -7.67 -22.43
CA ASP A 291 -25.80 -9.07 -22.78
C ASP A 291 -26.89 -9.18 -23.83
N ALA A 292 -28.04 -8.56 -23.59
CA ALA A 292 -29.14 -8.55 -24.56
C ALA A 292 -28.77 -7.84 -25.87
N PHE A 293 -28.03 -6.72 -25.80
CA PHE A 293 -27.54 -6.03 -27.00
C PHE A 293 -26.63 -6.94 -27.83
N ASP A 294 -25.61 -7.52 -27.21
CA ASP A 294 -24.64 -8.39 -27.91
C ASP A 294 -25.30 -9.63 -28.47
N ALA A 295 -26.27 -10.20 -27.75
CA ALA A 295 -27.04 -11.33 -28.22
C ALA A 295 -27.91 -11.00 -29.47
N MET A 296 -28.38 -9.75 -29.61
CA MET A 296 -29.10 -9.29 -30.79
C MET A 296 -28.18 -8.89 -31.95
N ALA A 297 -27.03 -8.34 -31.64
CA ALA A 297 -26.03 -7.90 -32.62
C ALA A 297 -25.21 -9.05 -33.21
N SER A 298 -25.12 -10.18 -32.51
CA SER A 298 -24.39 -11.38 -32.95
C SER A 298 -25.19 -12.20 -33.95
N LEU A 299 -24.49 -12.79 -34.93
CA LEU A 299 -25.08 -13.74 -35.91
C LEU A 299 -25.68 -14.94 -35.18
N ARG A 300 -26.94 -15.29 -35.46
CA ARG A 300 -27.58 -16.51 -34.97
C ARG A 300 -28.15 -17.33 -36.16
N PRO A 301 -28.20 -18.65 -36.07
CA PRO A 301 -28.59 -19.53 -37.19
C PRO A 301 -29.96 -19.24 -37.79
N HIS A 302 -30.85 -18.66 -37.01
CA HIS A 302 -32.24 -18.45 -37.35
C HIS A 302 -32.64 -17.01 -37.57
N ARG A 303 -31.69 -16.09 -37.31
CA ARG A 303 -31.94 -14.66 -37.45
C ARG A 303 -30.67 -14.03 -38.01
N GLY A 304 -30.71 -13.44 -39.21
CA GLY A 304 -29.65 -12.58 -39.69
C GLY A 304 -29.30 -11.50 -38.63
N THR A 305 -28.15 -10.87 -38.71
CA THR A 305 -27.85 -9.71 -37.90
C THR A 305 -28.97 -8.67 -38.02
N MET A 306 -29.55 -8.24 -36.91
CA MET A 306 -30.49 -7.12 -36.92
C MET A 306 -29.73 -5.83 -37.28
N ALA A 307 -30.36 -4.92 -38.00
CA ALA A 307 -29.78 -3.59 -38.17
C ALA A 307 -29.68 -2.89 -36.79
N LEU A 308 -28.65 -2.09 -36.62
CA LEU A 308 -28.41 -1.43 -35.34
C LEU A 308 -29.62 -0.62 -34.88
N GLU A 309 -30.27 0.08 -35.80
CA GLU A 309 -31.45 0.87 -35.50
C GLU A 309 -32.56 0.00 -34.94
N ASP A 310 -32.79 -1.20 -35.50
CA ASP A 310 -33.83 -2.13 -35.05
C ASP A 310 -33.50 -2.69 -33.65
N ILE A 311 -32.24 -2.96 -33.35
CA ILE A 311 -31.80 -3.39 -32.01
C ILE A 311 -32.11 -2.29 -31.00
N LEU A 312 -31.69 -1.05 -31.27
CA LEU A 312 -31.91 0.06 -30.36
C LEU A 312 -33.38 0.34 -30.12
N LEU A 313 -34.22 0.23 -31.17
CA LEU A 313 -35.71 0.36 -31.05
C LEU A 313 -36.29 -0.76 -30.18
N GLU A 314 -35.82 -2.01 -30.36
CA GLU A 314 -36.30 -3.12 -29.56
C GLU A 314 -35.90 -2.96 -28.09
N MET A 315 -34.67 -2.54 -27.81
CA MET A 315 -34.20 -2.26 -26.42
C MET A 315 -35.05 -1.16 -25.77
N GLU A 316 -35.33 -0.05 -26.45
CA GLU A 316 -36.15 1.05 -25.94
C GLU A 316 -37.59 0.59 -25.63
N LYS A 317 -38.19 -0.27 -26.43
CA LYS A 317 -39.49 -0.87 -26.20
C LYS A 317 -39.57 -1.71 -24.91
N TYR A 318 -38.44 -2.29 -24.50
CA TYR A 318 -38.32 -3.07 -23.25
C TYR A 318 -37.79 -2.28 -22.05
N LYS A 319 -37.62 -0.95 -22.19
CA LYS A 319 -37.29 -0.02 -21.10
C LYS A 319 -38.34 -0.11 -19.99
N GLY A 320 -37.91 -0.31 -18.74
CA GLY A 320 -38.78 -0.51 -17.58
C GLY A 320 -39.52 -1.88 -17.55
N ARG A 321 -39.27 -2.73 -18.53
CA ARG A 321 -39.76 -4.12 -18.54
C ARG A 321 -38.59 -5.10 -18.29
N GLN A 322 -37.78 -5.31 -19.29
CA GLN A 322 -36.59 -6.13 -19.16
C GLN A 322 -35.41 -5.33 -18.55
N PHE A 323 -35.24 -4.09 -18.99
CA PHE A 323 -34.08 -3.27 -18.63
C PHE A 323 -34.44 -2.19 -17.59
N ASP A 324 -33.48 -1.93 -16.68
CA ASP A 324 -33.51 -0.77 -15.82
C ASP A 324 -33.50 0.51 -16.68
N PRO A 325 -34.50 1.40 -16.54
CA PRO A 325 -34.63 2.62 -17.36
C PRO A 325 -33.39 3.50 -17.34
N LYS A 326 -32.78 3.65 -16.16
CA LYS A 326 -31.61 4.51 -15.97
C LYS A 326 -30.36 3.93 -16.63
N ILE A 327 -30.16 2.62 -16.50
CA ILE A 327 -29.00 1.92 -17.08
C ILE A 327 -29.10 1.91 -18.60
N LEU A 328 -30.27 1.60 -19.13
CA LEU A 328 -30.50 1.64 -20.58
C LEU A 328 -30.30 3.05 -21.14
N GLU A 329 -30.74 4.08 -20.45
CA GLU A 329 -30.58 5.47 -20.88
C GLU A 329 -29.08 5.84 -20.99
N ILE A 330 -28.25 5.49 -19.98
CA ILE A 330 -26.80 5.69 -20.04
C ILE A 330 -26.21 4.95 -21.24
N PHE A 331 -26.58 3.68 -21.45
CA PHE A 331 -26.10 2.86 -22.56
C PHE A 331 -26.38 3.49 -23.92
N LEU A 332 -27.58 4.02 -24.12
CA LEU A 332 -28.01 4.64 -25.38
C LEU A 332 -27.39 6.05 -25.56
N GLN A 333 -27.44 6.91 -24.55
CA GLN A 333 -26.95 8.30 -24.65
C GLN A 333 -25.46 8.38 -24.86
N GLU A 334 -24.68 7.54 -24.16
CA GLU A 334 -23.24 7.50 -24.32
C GLU A 334 -22.79 6.62 -25.51
N LYS A 335 -23.73 6.05 -26.26
CA LYS A 335 -23.47 5.17 -27.42
C LYS A 335 -22.49 4.05 -27.11
N ILE A 336 -22.65 3.43 -25.90
CA ILE A 336 -21.76 2.38 -25.41
C ILE A 336 -21.72 1.18 -26.34
N TYR A 337 -22.76 0.96 -27.11
CA TYR A 337 -22.87 -0.07 -28.14
C TYR A 337 -21.88 0.08 -29.33
N GLN A 338 -21.10 1.15 -29.38
CA GLN A 338 -20.07 1.36 -30.41
C GLN A 338 -18.67 0.86 -29.98
N LEU A 339 -18.56 0.36 -28.75
CA LEU A 339 -17.33 -0.24 -28.20
C LEU A 339 -17.10 -1.65 -28.78
#